data_f7e3057765b968567b073b51d20d16bf
#
_entry.id   f7e3057765b968567b073b51d20d16bf
#
_cell.length_a   1.000
_cell.length_b   1.000
_cell.length_c   1.000
_cell.angle_alpha   90.00
_cell.angle_beta   90.00
_cell.angle_gamma   90.00
#
_symmetry.space_group_name_H-M   'P 1'
#
loop_
_entity.id
_entity.type
_entity.pdbx_description
1 polymer ?
#
loop_
_entity_poly.entity_id
_entity_poly.type
_entity_poly.pdbx_seq_one_letter_code
_entity_poly.pdbx_strand_id
1 'polypeptide(L)'
;MSRHALRTAAVTTALIPFVIALSTVQTSGRQSSMPRALDVKDPITYFIAEGSGETGYRSSDRELALWALEAWQRNSAKGLRLKAASESLALVRLYWAEPNGGEYGEMRPLIVGGHRGAAVYIRPDMESLGQDIARRARGDMLLRDSIVYLTCLHELGHALGLVHTREFRDIMYYFGYGGDVVEYFGRYRAQIRSRNDIAAVSGLSDGDVSRIKAIYSRE
;
A
#
# COMPACT_ATOMS: atom_id res chain seq x y z
N MET A 1 -83.81 -34.28 -8.25
CA MET A 1 -83.42 -33.48 -7.05
C MET A 1 -82.08 -33.94 -6.59
N SER A 2 -81.01 -33.26 -6.99
CA SER A 2 -79.64 -33.66 -6.72
C SER A 2 -79.01 -32.59 -5.82
N ARG A 3 -78.53 -32.99 -4.65
CA ARG A 3 -77.83 -32.13 -3.69
C ARG A 3 -76.36 -32.20 -3.97
N HIS A 4 -75.76 -31.09 -4.41
CA HIS A 4 -74.28 -30.93 -4.50
C HIS A 4 -73.70 -30.55 -3.13
N ALA A 5 -72.85 -31.39 -2.61
CA ALA A 5 -72.10 -31.11 -1.43
C ALA A 5 -70.80 -30.36 -1.82
N LEU A 6 -70.66 -29.13 -1.33
CA LEU A 6 -69.41 -28.40 -1.42
C LEU A 6 -68.36 -28.99 -0.42
N ARG A 7 -67.27 -29.42 -0.95
CA ARG A 7 -66.08 -29.79 -0.13
C ARG A 7 -65.17 -28.54 0.01
N THR A 8 -65.07 -28.05 1.23
CA THR A 8 -64.14 -26.99 1.61
C THR A 8 -62.78 -27.61 1.76
N ALA A 9 -61.79 -27.20 0.93
CA ALA A 9 -60.40 -27.59 1.08
C ALA A 9 -59.73 -26.60 2.03
N ALA A 10 -59.24 -27.10 3.17
CA ALA A 10 -58.43 -26.33 4.09
C ALA A 10 -57.01 -26.25 3.55
N VAL A 11 -56.55 -25.02 3.24
CA VAL A 11 -55.14 -24.75 2.88
C VAL A 11 -54.38 -24.57 4.16
N THR A 12 -53.52 -25.52 4.49
CA THR A 12 -52.58 -25.46 5.62
C THR A 12 -51.31 -24.72 5.16
N THR A 13 -51.19 -23.47 5.55
CA THR A 13 -49.97 -22.69 5.29
C THR A 13 -48.87 -23.11 6.27
N ALA A 14 -47.92 -23.87 5.79
CA ALA A 14 -46.71 -24.20 6.55
C ALA A 14 -45.79 -22.98 6.61
N LEU A 15 -45.63 -22.41 7.81
CA LEU A 15 -44.62 -21.40 8.11
C LEU A 15 -43.23 -22.08 8.18
N ILE A 16 -42.40 -21.86 7.18
CA ILE A 16 -41.00 -22.24 7.19
C ILE A 16 -40.25 -21.16 7.97
N PRO A 17 -39.56 -21.47 9.09
CA PRO A 17 -38.75 -20.49 9.78
C PRO A 17 -37.50 -20.20 8.93
N PHE A 18 -37.39 -18.97 8.44
CA PHE A 18 -36.21 -18.47 7.77
C PHE A 18 -35.12 -18.23 8.85
N VAL A 19 -34.22 -19.20 9.01
CA VAL A 19 -33.03 -19.05 9.85
C VAL A 19 -32.05 -18.14 9.12
N ILE A 20 -32.02 -16.87 9.51
CA ILE A 20 -30.97 -15.95 9.10
C ILE A 20 -29.68 -16.40 9.79
N ALA A 21 -28.83 -17.14 9.08
CA ALA A 21 -27.45 -17.34 9.50
C ALA A 21 -26.73 -15.99 9.45
N LEU A 22 -26.58 -15.34 10.61
CA LEU A 22 -25.63 -14.23 10.74
C LEU A 22 -24.23 -14.82 10.55
N SER A 23 -23.73 -14.71 9.32
CA SER A 23 -22.29 -14.88 9.07
C SER A 23 -21.57 -13.74 9.76
N THR A 24 -21.02 -14.01 10.94
CA THR A 24 -20.05 -13.13 11.58
C THR A 24 -18.83 -13.09 10.68
N VAL A 25 -18.73 -12.04 9.88
CA VAL A 25 -17.47 -11.68 9.23
C VAL A 25 -16.50 -11.41 10.37
N GLN A 26 -15.68 -12.40 10.68
CA GLN A 26 -14.49 -12.16 11.49
C GLN A 26 -13.58 -11.24 10.68
N THR A 27 -13.74 -9.94 10.91
CA THR A 27 -12.67 -8.99 10.63
C THR A 27 -11.51 -9.43 11.51
N SER A 28 -10.59 -10.18 10.91
CA SER A 28 -9.26 -10.41 11.48
C SER A 28 -8.65 -9.02 11.66
N GLY A 29 -8.81 -8.46 12.85
CA GLY A 29 -8.13 -7.24 13.23
C GLY A 29 -6.65 -7.50 13.00
N ARG A 30 -6.08 -6.89 11.96
CA ARG A 30 -4.63 -6.83 11.79
C ARG A 30 -4.11 -6.22 13.07
N GLN A 31 -3.58 -7.06 13.98
CA GLN A 31 -2.84 -6.58 15.14
C GLN A 31 -1.78 -5.61 14.60
N SER A 32 -1.90 -4.37 14.98
CA SER A 32 -0.89 -3.34 14.77
C SER A 32 0.37 -3.83 15.47
N SER A 33 1.23 -4.53 14.72
CA SER A 33 2.51 -4.98 15.24
C SER A 33 3.32 -3.74 15.58
N MET A 34 3.93 -3.74 16.78
CA MET A 34 4.84 -2.67 17.20
C MET A 34 5.88 -2.41 16.10
N PRO A 35 6.22 -1.13 15.84
CA PRO A 35 7.27 -0.78 14.90
C PRO A 35 8.55 -1.57 15.22
N ARG A 36 9.08 -2.27 14.24
CA ARG A 36 10.27 -3.08 14.44
C ARG A 36 11.23 -2.92 13.28
N ALA A 37 12.45 -2.46 13.57
CA ALA A 37 13.55 -2.41 12.60
C ALA A 37 13.73 -3.76 11.90
N LEU A 38 14.24 -3.72 10.68
CA LEU A 38 14.86 -4.89 10.08
C LEU A 38 16.10 -5.22 10.92
N ASP A 39 16.22 -6.50 11.30
CA ASP A 39 17.25 -6.96 12.23
C ASP A 39 18.56 -7.18 11.48
N VAL A 40 19.26 -6.06 11.18
CA VAL A 40 20.52 -6.08 10.41
C VAL A 40 21.55 -5.15 11.02
N LYS A 41 22.77 -5.68 11.21
CA LYS A 41 23.97 -4.90 11.55
C LYS A 41 24.61 -4.28 10.31
N ASP A 42 24.39 -4.87 9.14
CA ASP A 42 24.92 -4.49 7.84
C ASP A 42 23.93 -3.65 7.02
N PRO A 43 24.32 -3.10 5.87
CA PRO A 43 23.38 -2.45 4.98
C PRO A 43 22.21 -3.34 4.61
N ILE A 44 20.99 -2.81 4.69
CA ILE A 44 19.79 -3.49 4.24
C ILE A 44 19.87 -3.68 2.73
N THR A 45 19.87 -4.93 2.29
CA THR A 45 19.91 -5.25 0.87
C THR A 45 18.53 -5.09 0.23
N TYR A 46 18.49 -4.51 -0.98
CA TYR A 46 17.25 -4.34 -1.73
C TYR A 46 17.37 -4.84 -3.16
N PHE A 47 16.22 -5.22 -3.72
CA PHE A 47 16.02 -5.57 -5.12
C PHE A 47 14.77 -4.87 -5.64
N ILE A 48 14.81 -4.34 -6.85
CA ILE A 48 13.66 -3.77 -7.57
C ILE A 48 13.53 -4.54 -8.87
N ALA A 49 12.41 -5.24 -9.03
CA ALA A 49 12.10 -6.00 -10.23
C ALA A 49 11.87 -5.10 -11.44
N GLU A 50 12.06 -5.63 -12.64
CA GLU A 50 11.46 -5.05 -13.83
C GLU A 50 9.98 -5.44 -13.89
N GLY A 51 9.14 -4.56 -14.42
CA GLY A 51 7.71 -4.80 -14.59
C GLY A 51 7.34 -5.11 -16.04
N SER A 52 6.08 -5.44 -16.27
CA SER A 52 5.49 -5.58 -17.61
C SER A 52 4.47 -4.48 -17.88
N GLY A 53 4.14 -4.24 -19.14
CA GLY A 53 3.09 -3.28 -19.53
C GLY A 53 1.71 -3.66 -19.02
N GLU A 54 1.45 -4.95 -18.76
CA GLU A 54 0.19 -5.47 -18.22
C GLU A 54 -0.11 -4.95 -16.81
N THR A 55 0.94 -4.64 -16.05
CA THR A 55 0.80 -4.05 -14.71
C THR A 55 0.60 -2.53 -14.73
N GLY A 56 0.61 -1.87 -15.89
CA GLY A 56 0.67 -0.41 -16.01
C GLY A 56 2.06 0.17 -15.69
N TYR A 57 3.05 -0.70 -15.49
CA TYR A 57 4.44 -0.31 -15.27
C TYR A 57 5.06 0.37 -16.49
N ARG A 58 5.88 1.35 -16.20
CA ARG A 58 6.76 2.01 -17.20
C ARG A 58 8.21 1.82 -16.75
N SER A 59 9.13 1.69 -17.68
CA SER A 59 10.56 1.51 -17.37
C SER A 59 11.11 2.59 -16.44
N SER A 60 10.55 3.80 -16.51
CA SER A 60 10.90 4.91 -15.62
C SER A 60 10.42 4.74 -14.19
N ASP A 61 9.48 3.83 -13.89
CA ASP A 61 8.94 3.65 -12.54
C ASP A 61 9.96 3.03 -11.59
N ARG A 62 10.87 2.23 -12.12
CA ARG A 62 11.97 1.67 -11.34
C ARG A 62 12.80 2.75 -10.65
N GLU A 63 12.98 3.88 -11.32
CA GLU A 63 13.70 5.02 -10.77
C GLU A 63 12.93 5.70 -9.64
N LEU A 64 11.57 5.76 -9.73
CA LEU A 64 10.72 6.28 -8.64
C LEU A 64 10.84 5.40 -7.38
N ALA A 65 10.87 4.08 -7.53
CA ALA A 65 11.09 3.17 -6.42
C ALA A 65 12.49 3.34 -5.79
N LEU A 66 13.52 3.56 -6.61
CA LEU A 66 14.87 3.86 -6.13
C LEU A 66 14.90 5.17 -5.33
N TRP A 67 14.32 6.24 -5.85
CA TRP A 67 14.24 7.52 -5.14
C TRP A 67 13.47 7.42 -3.82
N ALA A 68 12.45 6.56 -3.75
CA ALA A 68 11.73 6.31 -2.48
C ALA A 68 12.64 5.62 -1.44
N LEU A 69 13.43 4.63 -1.83
CA LEU A 69 14.45 4.02 -0.96
C LEU A 69 15.47 5.05 -0.48
N GLU A 70 16.01 5.85 -1.41
CA GLU A 70 16.97 6.90 -1.11
C GLU A 70 16.38 7.98 -0.19
N ALA A 71 15.10 8.33 -0.35
CA ALA A 71 14.42 9.29 0.52
C ALA A 71 14.39 8.79 1.96
N TRP A 72 14.05 7.52 2.19
CA TRP A 72 14.13 6.92 3.52
C TRP A 72 15.56 6.93 4.08
N GLN A 73 16.54 6.55 3.27
CA GLN A 73 17.94 6.55 3.70
C GLN A 73 18.43 7.96 4.09
N ARG A 74 18.16 8.98 3.26
CA ARG A 74 18.58 10.36 3.52
C ARG A 74 17.95 10.97 4.77
N ASN A 75 16.70 10.59 5.09
CA ASN A 75 15.93 11.17 6.19
C ASN A 75 15.96 10.33 7.47
N SER A 76 16.57 9.15 7.45
CA SER A 76 16.74 8.31 8.64
C SER A 76 17.98 8.70 9.45
N ALA A 77 18.18 8.01 10.57
CA ALA A 77 19.45 8.07 11.31
C ALA A 77 20.56 7.38 10.50
N LYS A 78 21.84 7.63 10.89
CA LYS A 78 23.02 7.06 10.24
C LYS A 78 23.04 5.53 10.15
N GLY A 79 22.20 4.84 10.95
CA GLY A 79 22.08 3.38 10.95
C GLY A 79 21.40 2.78 9.72
N LEU A 80 20.55 3.52 9.01
CA LEU A 80 19.89 3.00 7.81
C LEU A 80 20.77 3.20 6.57
N ARG A 81 21.38 2.12 6.13
CA ARG A 81 22.16 2.06 4.87
C ARG A 81 21.51 1.04 3.96
N LEU A 82 21.34 1.38 2.69
CA LEU A 82 20.73 0.54 1.67
C LEU A 82 21.76 0.14 0.62
N LYS A 83 21.71 -1.12 0.15
CA LYS A 83 22.60 -1.65 -0.87
C LYS A 83 21.84 -2.55 -1.84
N ALA A 84 22.02 -2.33 -3.13
CA ALA A 84 21.44 -3.21 -4.16
C ALA A 84 22.04 -4.62 -4.05
N ALA A 85 21.19 -5.64 -4.25
CA ALA A 85 21.57 -7.05 -4.26
C ALA A 85 20.73 -7.84 -5.28
N SER A 86 21.12 -9.10 -5.53
CA SER A 86 20.26 -10.02 -6.27
C SER A 86 18.96 -10.29 -5.52
N GLU A 87 17.90 -10.66 -6.23
CA GLU A 87 16.60 -10.95 -5.65
C GLU A 87 16.68 -11.94 -4.48
N SER A 88 17.42 -13.03 -4.65
CA SER A 88 17.56 -14.09 -3.64
C SER A 88 18.20 -13.62 -2.33
N LEU A 89 19.06 -12.60 -2.38
CA LEU A 89 19.80 -12.05 -1.24
C LEU A 89 19.19 -10.77 -0.66
N ALA A 90 18.23 -10.16 -1.38
CA ALA A 90 17.62 -8.90 -0.94
C ALA A 90 16.63 -9.12 0.20
N LEU A 91 16.81 -8.38 1.28
CA LEU A 91 15.87 -8.32 2.42
C LEU A 91 14.60 -7.56 2.05
N VAL A 92 14.72 -6.51 1.25
CA VAL A 92 13.58 -5.73 0.75
C VAL A 92 13.48 -5.96 -0.76
N ARG A 93 12.33 -6.47 -1.22
CA ARG A 93 12.08 -6.76 -2.63
C ARG A 93 10.87 -5.99 -3.10
N LEU A 94 10.99 -5.24 -4.18
CA LEU A 94 9.88 -4.50 -4.78
C LEU A 94 9.51 -5.11 -6.13
N TYR A 95 8.22 -5.35 -6.29
CA TYR A 95 7.60 -5.93 -7.48
C TYR A 95 6.46 -5.04 -8.00
N TRP A 96 6.25 -5.07 -9.31
CA TRP A 96 5.14 -4.42 -9.99
C TRP A 96 4.03 -5.45 -10.20
N ALA A 97 2.89 -5.24 -9.56
CA ALA A 97 1.80 -6.21 -9.53
C ALA A 97 0.65 -5.77 -10.44
N GLU A 98 -0.08 -6.76 -10.97
CA GLU A 98 -1.27 -6.52 -11.77
C GLU A 98 -2.40 -5.88 -10.96
N PRO A 99 -3.28 -5.09 -11.63
CA PRO A 99 -4.52 -4.62 -11.04
C PRO A 99 -5.37 -5.81 -10.59
N ASN A 100 -5.79 -5.84 -9.34
CA ASN A 100 -6.62 -6.92 -8.81
C ASN A 100 -7.84 -6.43 -8.01
N GLY A 101 -8.18 -5.14 -8.16
CA GLY A 101 -9.28 -4.50 -7.44
C GLY A 101 -9.03 -4.34 -5.93
N GLY A 102 -7.81 -4.61 -5.47
CA GLY A 102 -7.38 -4.46 -4.09
C GLY A 102 -6.64 -3.13 -3.82
N GLU A 103 -5.78 -3.16 -2.82
CA GLU A 103 -4.96 -2.01 -2.43
C GLU A 103 -3.96 -1.64 -3.53
N TYR A 104 -3.67 -0.34 -3.68
CA TYR A 104 -2.75 0.20 -4.67
C TYR A 104 -1.29 -0.19 -4.41
N GLY A 105 -0.94 -0.40 -3.14
CA GLY A 105 0.32 -0.96 -2.67
C GLY A 105 0.08 -1.99 -1.58
N GLU A 106 1.03 -2.88 -1.39
CA GLU A 106 0.98 -3.91 -0.34
C GLU A 106 2.38 -4.33 0.07
N MET A 107 2.64 -4.39 1.37
CA MET A 107 3.84 -5.01 1.93
C MET A 107 3.50 -6.35 2.57
N ARG A 108 4.25 -7.39 2.22
CA ARG A 108 4.18 -8.72 2.84
C ARG A 108 5.50 -9.05 3.52
N PRO A 109 5.50 -9.52 4.78
CA PRO A 109 6.72 -9.96 5.43
C PRO A 109 7.30 -11.21 4.75
N LEU A 110 8.62 -11.31 4.73
CA LEU A 110 9.33 -12.52 4.28
C LEU A 110 10.55 -12.77 5.18
N ILE A 111 11.13 -13.96 5.05
CA ILE A 111 12.37 -14.34 5.71
C ILE A 111 13.43 -14.62 4.64
N VAL A 112 14.59 -14.03 4.78
CA VAL A 112 15.74 -14.21 3.87
C VAL A 112 16.95 -14.58 4.71
N GLY A 113 17.49 -15.79 4.53
CA GLY A 113 18.66 -16.26 5.30
C GLY A 113 18.45 -16.23 6.82
N GLY A 114 17.22 -16.45 7.29
CA GLY A 114 16.87 -16.39 8.72
C GLY A 114 16.59 -14.98 9.24
N HIS A 115 16.78 -13.92 8.44
CA HIS A 115 16.49 -12.54 8.79
C HIS A 115 15.12 -12.10 8.31
N ARG A 116 14.49 -11.20 9.08
CA ARG A 116 13.24 -10.55 8.65
C ARG A 116 13.51 -9.69 7.42
N GLY A 117 12.67 -9.84 6.41
CA GLY A 117 12.64 -9.03 5.20
C GLY A 117 11.21 -8.64 4.84
N ALA A 118 11.03 -8.05 3.67
CA ALA A 118 9.74 -7.63 3.15
C ALA A 118 9.69 -7.73 1.62
N ALA A 119 8.55 -8.19 1.11
CA ALA A 119 8.18 -8.04 -0.29
C ALA A 119 7.14 -6.92 -0.42
N VAL A 120 7.44 -5.96 -1.27
CA VAL A 120 6.60 -4.78 -1.56
C VAL A 120 6.02 -4.98 -2.96
N TYR A 121 4.72 -4.85 -3.08
CA TYR A 121 3.98 -4.95 -4.34
C TYR A 121 3.35 -3.60 -4.65
N ILE A 122 3.67 -3.04 -5.80
CA ILE A 122 3.13 -1.76 -6.28
C ILE A 122 2.29 -2.01 -7.52
N ARG A 123 1.11 -1.41 -7.59
CA ARG A 123 0.19 -1.48 -8.72
C ARG A 123 0.13 -0.11 -9.40
N PRO A 124 0.90 0.14 -10.48
CA PRO A 124 0.96 1.46 -11.11
C PRO A 124 -0.30 1.83 -11.91
N ASP A 125 -1.33 0.98 -11.90
CA ASP A 125 -2.62 1.26 -12.52
C ASP A 125 -3.41 2.31 -11.74
N MET A 126 -3.65 3.46 -12.36
CA MET A 126 -4.35 4.58 -11.73
C MET A 126 -5.86 4.32 -11.52
N GLU A 127 -6.46 3.43 -12.28
CA GLU A 127 -7.91 3.16 -12.20
C GLU A 127 -8.31 2.56 -10.85
N SER A 128 -7.41 1.82 -10.20
CA SER A 128 -7.64 1.24 -8.87
C SER A 128 -7.77 2.29 -7.75
N LEU A 129 -7.31 3.52 -7.98
CA LEU A 129 -7.46 4.65 -7.05
C LEU A 129 -8.78 5.42 -7.21
N GLY A 130 -9.59 5.07 -8.21
CA GLY A 130 -10.84 5.73 -8.54
C GLY A 130 -10.75 6.65 -9.75
N GLN A 131 -11.92 6.90 -10.38
CA GLN A 131 -11.99 7.56 -11.69
C GLN A 131 -11.49 9.01 -11.69
N ASP A 132 -11.67 9.75 -10.60
CA ASP A 132 -11.28 11.16 -10.54
C ASP A 132 -9.78 11.33 -10.53
N ILE A 133 -9.06 10.57 -9.71
CA ILE A 133 -7.60 10.63 -9.68
C ILE A 133 -7.00 10.05 -10.95
N ALA A 134 -7.57 8.96 -11.49
CA ALA A 134 -7.14 8.37 -12.75
C ALA A 134 -7.26 9.35 -13.92
N ARG A 135 -8.36 10.07 -14.02
CA ARG A 135 -8.57 11.10 -15.06
C ARG A 135 -7.53 12.22 -14.96
N ARG A 136 -7.25 12.71 -13.76
CA ARG A 136 -6.22 13.74 -13.51
C ARG A 136 -4.83 13.23 -13.88
N ALA A 137 -4.47 12.02 -13.46
CA ALA A 137 -3.17 11.41 -13.74
C ALA A 137 -2.94 11.15 -15.23
N ARG A 138 -4.00 10.90 -16.04
CA ARG A 138 -3.89 10.82 -17.51
C ARG A 138 -3.52 12.16 -18.14
N GLY A 139 -4.00 13.26 -17.57
CA GLY A 139 -3.70 14.63 -18.05
C GLY A 139 -2.42 15.24 -17.46
N ASP A 140 -1.91 14.69 -16.38
CA ASP A 140 -0.72 15.18 -15.67
C ASP A 140 0.21 14.01 -15.33
N MET A 141 1.20 13.80 -16.19
CA MET A 141 2.20 12.73 -16.03
C MET A 141 3.00 12.86 -14.74
N LEU A 142 3.24 14.08 -14.30
CA LEU A 142 3.97 14.34 -13.08
C LEU A 142 3.14 13.98 -11.83
N LEU A 143 1.80 14.13 -11.91
CA LEU A 143 0.90 13.61 -10.88
C LEU A 143 0.94 12.07 -10.84
N ARG A 144 0.91 11.41 -12.00
CA ARG A 144 1.04 9.95 -12.08
C ARG A 144 2.35 9.47 -11.45
N ASP A 145 3.46 10.11 -11.78
CA ASP A 145 4.77 9.75 -11.21
C ASP A 145 4.82 10.04 -9.70
N SER A 146 4.19 11.12 -9.24
CA SER A 146 4.02 11.42 -7.81
C SER A 146 3.27 10.31 -7.07
N ILE A 147 2.19 9.82 -7.65
CA ILE A 147 1.38 8.75 -7.05
C ILE A 147 2.21 7.47 -6.92
N VAL A 148 2.88 7.04 -7.97
CA VAL A 148 3.73 5.84 -7.94
C VAL A 148 4.87 5.99 -6.93
N TYR A 149 5.54 7.14 -6.92
CA TYR A 149 6.60 7.43 -5.97
C TYR A 149 6.12 7.38 -4.52
N LEU A 150 5.02 8.08 -4.19
CA LEU A 150 4.48 8.11 -2.83
C LEU A 150 3.95 6.75 -2.38
N THR A 151 3.41 5.95 -3.30
CA THR A 151 3.02 4.57 -2.98
C THR A 151 4.25 3.71 -2.68
N CYS A 152 5.32 3.80 -3.49
CA CYS A 152 6.59 3.14 -3.18
C CYS A 152 7.11 3.58 -1.80
N LEU A 153 7.06 4.88 -1.51
CA LEU A 153 7.52 5.45 -0.26
C LEU A 153 6.72 4.91 0.94
N HIS A 154 5.38 4.82 0.83
CA HIS A 154 4.49 4.26 1.85
C HIS A 154 4.81 2.78 2.13
N GLU A 155 4.80 1.95 1.10
CA GLU A 155 5.00 0.50 1.25
C GLU A 155 6.43 0.16 1.73
N LEU A 156 7.41 0.93 1.28
CA LEU A 156 8.77 0.81 1.81
C LEU A 156 8.87 1.25 3.27
N GLY A 157 8.06 2.22 3.71
CA GLY A 157 7.91 2.57 5.12
C GLY A 157 7.48 1.37 5.96
N HIS A 158 6.48 0.60 5.49
CA HIS A 158 6.07 -0.67 6.13
C HIS A 158 7.19 -1.70 6.12
N ALA A 159 7.90 -1.85 5.01
CA ALA A 159 9.05 -2.76 4.90
C ALA A 159 10.12 -2.42 5.93
N LEU A 160 10.35 -1.14 6.19
CA LEU A 160 11.30 -0.64 7.19
C LEU A 160 10.75 -0.67 8.64
N GLY A 161 9.50 -1.08 8.85
CA GLY A 161 8.92 -1.30 10.18
C GLY A 161 7.96 -0.22 10.67
N LEU A 162 7.62 0.77 9.84
CA LEU A 162 6.63 1.78 10.18
C LEU A 162 5.22 1.21 10.12
N VAL A 163 4.33 1.77 10.93
CA VAL A 163 2.90 1.45 10.96
C VAL A 163 2.09 2.64 10.49
N HIS A 164 0.83 2.42 10.13
CA HIS A 164 -0.10 3.48 9.76
C HIS A 164 -0.26 4.55 10.84
N THR A 165 -0.52 5.78 10.41
CA THR A 165 -0.83 6.93 11.27
C THR A 165 -2.19 7.53 10.91
N ARG A 166 -2.69 8.42 11.79
CA ARG A 166 -3.92 9.19 11.55
C ARG A 166 -3.65 10.59 11.00
N GLU A 167 -2.37 10.96 10.89
CA GLU A 167 -1.97 12.28 10.43
C GLU A 167 -1.99 12.34 8.90
N PHE A 168 -2.94 13.07 8.32
CA PHE A 168 -3.14 13.15 6.87
C PHE A 168 -1.91 13.66 6.09
N ARG A 169 -0.98 14.34 6.78
CA ARG A 169 0.27 14.82 6.18
C ARG A 169 1.35 13.76 6.08
N ASP A 170 1.25 12.69 6.87
CA ASP A 170 2.25 11.62 6.88
C ASP A 170 2.17 10.77 5.62
N ILE A 171 3.33 10.26 5.19
CA ILE A 171 3.34 9.24 4.14
C ILE A 171 2.69 7.94 4.62
N MET A 172 2.77 7.65 5.92
CA MET A 172 2.16 6.48 6.54
C MET A 172 0.67 6.66 6.88
N TYR A 173 -0.02 7.67 6.32
CA TYR A 173 -1.46 7.86 6.51
C TYR A 173 -2.25 6.67 5.97
N TYR A 174 -3.28 6.25 6.72
CA TYR A 174 -4.18 5.19 6.30
C TYR A 174 -5.52 5.74 5.81
N PHE A 175 -5.83 5.55 4.54
CA PHE A 175 -7.07 6.07 3.92
C PHE A 175 -8.36 5.42 4.48
N GLY A 176 -8.28 4.34 5.25
CA GLY A 176 -9.40 3.80 6.01
C GLY A 176 -9.95 4.76 7.07
N TYR A 177 -9.21 5.83 7.41
CA TYR A 177 -9.71 6.93 8.24
C TYR A 177 -10.48 8.01 7.46
N GLY A 178 -10.62 7.85 6.14
CA GLY A 178 -11.22 8.83 5.22
C GLY A 178 -10.16 9.70 4.55
N GLY A 179 -10.56 10.89 4.10
CA GLY A 179 -9.67 11.85 3.43
C GLY A 179 -9.78 11.81 1.90
N ASP A 180 -9.38 12.90 1.28
CA ASP A 180 -9.42 13.08 -0.17
C ASP A 180 -8.11 12.62 -0.81
N VAL A 181 -8.20 11.55 -1.61
CA VAL A 181 -7.06 10.97 -2.33
C VAL A 181 -6.45 11.98 -3.32
N VAL A 182 -7.28 12.80 -3.97
CA VAL A 182 -6.81 13.81 -4.92
C VAL A 182 -6.04 14.91 -4.20
N GLU A 183 -6.54 15.37 -3.05
CA GLU A 183 -5.85 16.34 -2.21
C GLU A 183 -4.52 15.78 -1.69
N TYR A 184 -4.53 14.52 -1.23
CA TYR A 184 -3.35 13.87 -0.68
C TYR A 184 -2.18 13.86 -1.68
N PHE A 185 -2.39 13.33 -2.87
CA PHE A 185 -1.36 13.29 -3.91
C PHE A 185 -1.09 14.67 -4.52
N GLY A 186 -2.12 15.51 -4.61
CA GLY A 186 -2.02 16.87 -5.14
C GLY A 186 -1.10 17.77 -4.34
N ARG A 187 -1.04 17.61 -3.02
CA ARG A 187 -0.11 18.36 -2.15
C ARG A 187 1.35 18.15 -2.53
N TYR A 188 1.73 16.89 -2.78
CA TYR A 188 3.10 16.59 -3.21
C TYR A 188 3.34 17.06 -4.63
N ARG A 189 2.39 16.79 -5.55
CA ARG A 189 2.47 17.24 -6.93
C ARG A 189 2.69 18.77 -7.05
N ALA A 190 2.11 19.55 -6.15
CA ALA A 190 2.26 21.00 -6.14
C ALA A 190 3.67 21.48 -5.73
N GLN A 191 4.49 20.63 -5.11
CA GLN A 191 5.84 20.96 -4.66
C GLN A 191 6.90 20.74 -5.75
N ILE A 192 6.56 20.02 -6.82
CA ILE A 192 7.48 19.62 -7.89
C ILE A 192 7.11 20.26 -9.21
N ARG A 193 8.12 20.63 -10.01
CA ARG A 193 7.99 21.24 -11.33
C ARG A 193 8.42 20.31 -12.46
N SER A 194 9.29 19.40 -12.15
CA SER A 194 9.83 18.38 -13.05
C SER A 194 9.90 17.02 -12.38
N ARG A 195 10.03 15.97 -13.17
CA ARG A 195 10.19 14.61 -12.65
C ARG A 195 11.44 14.47 -11.77
N ASN A 196 12.53 15.16 -12.13
CA ASN A 196 13.77 15.11 -11.37
C ASN A 196 13.64 15.72 -9.97
N ASP A 197 12.68 16.61 -9.74
CA ASP A 197 12.44 17.17 -8.42
C ASP A 197 12.00 16.09 -7.41
N ILE A 198 11.39 14.99 -7.88
CA ILE A 198 11.01 13.83 -7.06
C ILE A 198 12.22 13.26 -6.31
N ALA A 199 13.39 13.21 -6.95
CA ALA A 199 14.60 12.74 -6.31
C ALA A 199 15.04 13.61 -5.12
N ALA A 200 14.74 14.92 -5.15
CA ALA A 200 15.15 15.88 -4.13
C ALA A 200 14.07 16.10 -3.05
N VAL A 201 12.80 16.12 -3.45
CA VAL A 201 11.64 16.37 -2.56
C VAL A 201 11.15 15.03 -1.99
N SER A 202 11.44 14.76 -0.72
CA SER A 202 11.18 13.43 -0.15
C SER A 202 9.69 13.08 0.02
N GLY A 203 8.83 14.07 0.20
CA GLY A 203 7.42 13.84 0.54
C GLY A 203 7.15 13.32 1.97
N LEU A 204 8.20 13.14 2.76
CA LEU A 204 8.09 12.72 4.17
C LEU A 204 7.72 13.91 5.04
N SER A 205 6.83 13.68 6.01
CA SER A 205 6.54 14.63 7.08
C SER A 205 7.62 14.57 8.18
N ASP A 206 7.66 15.59 9.05
CA ASP A 206 8.51 15.55 10.25
C ASP A 206 8.15 14.36 11.15
N GLY A 207 6.87 13.96 11.18
CA GLY A 207 6.39 12.79 11.89
C GLY A 207 6.96 11.49 11.33
N ASP A 208 6.98 11.33 10.01
CA ASP A 208 7.58 10.16 9.35
C ASP A 208 9.06 10.07 9.66
N VAL A 209 9.78 11.20 9.52
CA VAL A 209 11.21 11.31 9.80
C VAL A 209 11.53 10.99 11.26
N SER A 210 10.72 11.49 12.20
CA SER A 210 10.91 11.21 13.62
C SER A 210 10.72 9.73 13.94
N ARG A 211 9.71 9.09 13.36
CA ARG A 211 9.43 7.65 13.56
C ARG A 211 10.52 6.76 12.98
N ILE A 212 10.99 7.00 11.77
CA ILE A 212 12.06 6.19 11.18
C ILE A 212 13.37 6.35 11.95
N LYS A 213 13.69 7.56 12.40
CA LYS A 213 14.86 7.80 13.27
C LYS A 213 14.72 7.04 14.58
N ALA A 214 13.56 7.04 15.22
CA ALA A 214 13.34 6.31 16.48
C ALA A 214 13.54 4.79 16.31
N ILE A 215 13.21 4.22 15.15
CA ILE A 215 13.41 2.80 14.86
C ILE A 215 14.89 2.47 14.64
N TYR A 216 15.63 3.31 13.91
CA TYR A 216 16.99 3.03 13.46
C TYR A 216 18.11 3.79 14.23
N SER A 217 17.77 4.58 15.27
CA SER A 217 18.75 5.25 16.14
C SER A 217 19.20 4.39 17.32
N ARG A 218 18.68 3.19 17.48
CA ARG A 218 19.10 2.29 18.56
C ARG A 218 20.40 1.61 18.13
N GLU A 219 21.49 2.10 18.65
CA GLU A 219 22.77 1.39 18.69
C GLU A 219 22.70 0.23 19.68
#